data_1cac9417a899a6a90d891bbe6c12dfbf
#
_entry.id   1cac9417a899a6a90d891bbe6c12dfbf
#
_cell.length_a   1.000
_cell.length_b   1.000
_cell.length_c   1.000
_cell.angle_alpha   90.00
_cell.angle_beta   90.00
_cell.angle_gamma   90.00
#
_symmetry.space_group_name_H-M   'P 1'
#
loop_
_entity.id
_entity.type
_entity.pdbx_description
1 polymer ?
#
loop_
_entity_poly.entity_id
_entity_poly.type
_entity_poly.pdbx_seq_one_letter_code
_entity_poly.pdbx_strand_id
1 'polypeptide(L)'
;IAGGVDDLTPPELARYSRHITLPEVGMDGQKKLKSAKVLVVGAGGLGCPVALYLAAAGVGTIGMVDYDVVDESNLQRQILYGVSQKGQPKLDAAKERLQNLNPHINIKLHSVAFTSANALDIIKDYDMVLDGTDNFPTRYLVNDACVMSGKPNVYGSIYRFDGQVSVFNHEDGPCYRCLYPSPPPPGLVPSCAEGGVLGVLPGIIGCLQANEAIKLILGIGNLMKGRFLLFDALEMEFTELKIKKDPQCVVCGENPTVTELIDYEQFCGIPQAEEKKNDFDEITVFELKDILDQDNYPVVIDVREPFELDIAQIGGTTHIPMREMENHLSEFNTNDEIIVHCKSGGRSAKICKLL
;
A
#
# COMPACT_ATOMS: atom_id res chain seq x y z
N ILE A 1 -9.64 21.97 14.43
CA ILE A 1 -8.45 21.58 15.17
C ILE A 1 -8.22 22.64 16.23
N ALA A 2 -8.71 22.41 17.43
CA ALA A 2 -8.65 23.36 18.56
C ALA A 2 -7.70 22.77 19.63
N GLY A 3 -6.43 23.00 19.45
CA GLY A 3 -5.42 22.83 20.49
C GLY A 3 -4.54 24.08 20.48
N GLY A 4 -4.11 24.58 21.66
CA GLY A 4 -3.20 25.71 21.75
C GLY A 4 -1.97 25.45 20.88
N VAL A 5 -1.83 26.22 19.81
CA VAL A 5 -0.77 26.02 18.82
C VAL A 5 0.46 26.73 19.31
N ASP A 6 1.55 25.99 19.54
CA ASP A 6 2.85 26.57 19.84
C ASP A 6 3.30 27.49 18.70
N ASP A 7 3.89 28.62 19.04
CA ASP A 7 4.42 29.55 18.05
C ASP A 7 5.57 28.92 17.27
N LEU A 8 5.75 29.37 16.01
CA LEU A 8 6.86 28.93 15.19
C LEU A 8 8.16 29.54 15.70
N THR A 9 9.16 28.69 15.85
CA THR A 9 10.52 29.14 16.21
C THR A 9 11.22 29.86 15.04
N PRO A 10 12.25 30.69 15.27
CA PRO A 10 13.00 31.31 14.21
C PRO A 10 13.54 30.34 13.13
N PRO A 11 14.08 29.14 13.48
CA PRO A 11 14.46 28.13 12.50
C PRO A 11 13.28 27.60 11.66
N GLU A 12 12.10 27.42 12.27
CA GLU A 12 10.88 27.01 11.56
C GLU A 12 10.40 28.12 10.60
N LEU A 13 10.43 29.38 11.04
CA LEU A 13 10.09 30.53 10.19
C LEU A 13 10.99 30.59 8.95
N ALA A 14 12.29 30.42 9.13
CA ALA A 14 13.24 30.39 8.02
C ALA A 14 12.93 29.21 7.07
N ARG A 15 12.68 28.01 7.61
CA ARG A 15 12.38 26.80 6.84
C ARG A 15 11.10 26.91 6.02
N TYR A 16 10.02 27.39 6.64
CA TYR A 16 8.70 27.44 6.02
C TYR A 16 8.38 28.78 5.36
N SER A 17 9.39 29.68 5.20
CA SER A 17 9.18 31.02 4.66
C SER A 17 8.44 31.03 3.31
N ARG A 18 8.70 30.04 2.44
CA ARG A 18 8.02 29.93 1.13
C ARG A 18 6.54 29.57 1.25
N HIS A 19 6.14 28.79 2.25
CA HIS A 19 4.74 28.54 2.58
C HIS A 19 4.09 29.80 3.19
N ILE A 20 4.76 30.42 4.16
CA ILE A 20 4.26 31.59 4.88
C ILE A 20 4.03 32.77 3.95
N THR A 21 4.80 32.87 2.87
CA THR A 21 4.64 33.93 1.86
C THR A 21 3.37 33.77 1.02
N LEU A 22 2.81 32.56 0.93
CA LEU A 22 1.54 32.35 0.23
C LEU A 22 0.38 32.92 1.05
N PRO A 23 -0.44 33.87 0.51
CA PRO A 23 -1.54 34.49 1.28
C PRO A 23 -2.54 33.45 1.84
N GLU A 24 -2.78 32.37 1.11
CA GLU A 24 -3.71 31.30 1.49
C GLU A 24 -3.16 30.42 2.64
N VAL A 25 -1.87 30.44 2.89
CA VAL A 25 -1.21 29.71 3.98
C VAL A 25 -0.90 30.65 5.14
N GLY A 26 -0.04 31.62 4.92
CA GLY A 26 0.38 32.57 5.93
C GLY A 26 0.96 31.92 7.19
N MET A 27 1.08 32.71 8.24
CA MET A 27 1.51 32.25 9.56
C MET A 27 0.51 31.29 10.18
N ASP A 28 -0.79 31.59 10.05
CA ASP A 28 -1.85 30.78 10.66
C ASP A 28 -1.95 29.39 10.01
N GLY A 29 -1.80 29.35 8.68
CA GLY A 29 -1.77 28.05 7.97
C GLY A 29 -0.56 27.22 8.38
N GLN A 30 0.62 27.81 8.51
CA GLN A 30 1.80 27.07 8.95
C GLN A 30 1.66 26.56 10.40
N LYS A 31 1.01 27.31 11.29
CA LYS A 31 0.66 26.88 12.63
C LYS A 31 -0.33 25.70 12.60
N LYS A 32 -1.33 25.72 11.69
CA LYS A 32 -2.24 24.57 11.49
C LYS A 32 -1.47 23.33 11.07
N LEU A 33 -0.53 23.44 10.12
CA LEU A 33 0.33 22.31 9.73
C LEU A 33 1.13 21.78 10.92
N LYS A 34 1.75 22.67 11.72
CA LYS A 34 2.51 22.29 12.91
C LYS A 34 1.66 21.55 13.96
N SER A 35 0.39 21.90 14.11
CA SER A 35 -0.50 21.25 15.08
C SER A 35 -1.11 19.94 14.57
N ALA A 36 -1.11 19.72 13.27
CA ALA A 36 -1.77 18.57 12.66
C ALA A 36 -1.06 17.25 12.96
N LYS A 37 -1.87 16.18 13.09
CA LYS A 37 -1.43 14.81 13.31
C LYS A 37 -1.98 13.93 12.20
N VAL A 38 -1.11 13.36 11.40
CA VAL A 38 -1.47 12.59 10.21
C VAL A 38 -0.96 11.17 10.33
N LEU A 39 -1.79 10.17 9.99
CA LEU A 39 -1.40 8.78 9.95
C LEU A 39 -1.20 8.35 8.50
N VAL A 40 -0.06 7.78 8.18
CA VAL A 40 0.24 7.13 6.88
C VAL A 40 0.22 5.62 7.09
N VAL A 41 -0.73 4.94 6.48
CA VAL A 41 -0.82 3.47 6.51
C VAL A 41 -0.12 2.92 5.27
N GLY A 42 0.98 2.22 5.50
CA GLY A 42 1.90 1.74 4.46
C GLY A 42 3.07 2.71 4.21
N ALA A 43 4.29 2.23 4.39
CA ALA A 43 5.53 2.95 4.09
C ALA A 43 6.13 2.50 2.74
N GLY A 44 5.27 2.10 1.81
CA GLY A 44 5.59 1.64 0.46
C GLY A 44 5.71 2.77 -0.55
N GLY A 45 5.42 2.46 -1.82
CA GLY A 45 5.55 3.40 -2.94
C GLY A 45 4.76 4.70 -2.78
N LEU A 46 3.49 4.62 -2.33
CA LEU A 46 2.65 5.79 -2.06
C LEU A 46 3.05 6.51 -0.76
N GLY A 47 3.29 5.74 0.32
CA GLY A 47 3.64 6.31 1.61
C GLY A 47 4.94 7.09 1.62
N CYS A 48 5.91 6.72 0.79
CA CYS A 48 7.20 7.41 0.69
C CYS A 48 7.08 8.89 0.29
N PRO A 49 6.52 9.25 -0.86
CA PRO A 49 6.37 10.66 -1.26
C PRO A 49 5.40 11.41 -0.33
N VAL A 50 4.34 10.75 0.14
CA VAL A 50 3.42 11.33 1.14
C VAL A 50 4.20 11.78 2.38
N ALA A 51 4.95 10.88 3.02
CA ALA A 51 5.69 11.18 4.24
C ALA A 51 6.75 12.27 4.01
N LEU A 52 7.48 12.22 2.89
CA LEU A 52 8.50 13.23 2.54
C LEU A 52 7.88 14.64 2.42
N TYR A 53 6.80 14.80 1.68
CA TYR A 53 6.20 16.13 1.47
C TYR A 53 5.47 16.64 2.70
N LEU A 54 4.81 15.80 3.48
CA LEU A 54 4.21 16.21 4.76
C LEU A 54 5.28 16.61 5.78
N ALA A 55 6.40 15.89 5.84
CA ALA A 55 7.54 16.24 6.68
C ALA A 55 8.16 17.59 6.25
N ALA A 56 8.42 17.76 4.95
CA ALA A 56 8.96 19.00 4.40
C ALA A 56 8.02 20.20 4.64
N ALA A 57 6.70 19.99 4.55
CA ALA A 57 5.68 21.01 4.82
C ALA A 57 5.57 21.38 6.30
N GLY A 58 6.11 20.59 7.21
CA GLY A 58 6.07 20.86 8.65
C GLY A 58 4.78 20.40 9.32
N VAL A 59 4.19 19.29 8.85
CA VAL A 59 3.13 18.59 9.59
C VAL A 59 3.69 18.10 10.92
N GLY A 60 3.14 18.58 12.04
CA GLY A 60 3.78 18.46 13.35
C GLY A 60 3.93 17.05 13.86
N THR A 61 3.00 16.16 13.54
CA THR A 61 3.11 14.72 13.86
C THR A 61 2.74 13.87 12.67
N ILE A 62 3.65 12.98 12.26
CA ILE A 62 3.41 11.97 11.24
C ILE A 62 3.52 10.60 11.91
N GLY A 63 2.41 9.88 12.00
CA GLY A 63 2.38 8.46 12.33
C GLY A 63 2.59 7.63 11.08
N MET A 64 3.33 6.55 11.18
CA MET A 64 3.53 5.60 10.08
C MET A 64 3.27 4.18 10.56
N VAL A 65 2.52 3.41 9.79
CA VAL A 65 2.24 1.99 10.08
C VAL A 65 2.83 1.15 8.96
N ASP A 66 3.73 0.26 9.29
CA ASP A 66 4.31 -0.76 8.40
C ASP A 66 5.06 -1.79 9.24
N TYR A 67 5.24 -3.00 8.75
CA TYR A 67 5.98 -4.05 9.45
C TYR A 67 7.07 -4.71 8.60
N ASP A 68 7.21 -4.25 7.35
CA ASP A 68 8.16 -4.78 6.39
C ASP A 68 9.60 -4.30 6.63
N VAL A 69 10.52 -4.98 5.97
CA VAL A 69 11.92 -4.55 5.81
C VAL A 69 12.16 -3.94 4.44
N VAL A 70 13.22 -3.16 4.32
CA VAL A 70 13.66 -2.60 3.03
C VAL A 70 14.23 -3.71 2.15
N ASP A 71 13.63 -3.90 0.98
CA ASP A 71 14.11 -4.84 -0.04
C ASP A 71 14.61 -4.08 -1.27
N GLU A 72 15.63 -4.61 -1.94
CA GLU A 72 16.23 -3.99 -3.12
C GLU A 72 15.21 -3.81 -4.25
N SER A 73 14.30 -4.76 -4.44
CA SER A 73 13.21 -4.69 -5.43
C SER A 73 12.20 -3.57 -5.16
N ASN A 74 12.22 -3.00 -3.96
CA ASN A 74 11.38 -1.87 -3.58
C ASN A 74 11.98 -0.52 -4.00
N LEU A 75 13.31 -0.42 -4.12
CA LEU A 75 14.02 0.85 -4.29
C LEU A 75 13.70 1.57 -5.61
N GLN A 76 13.19 0.86 -6.60
CA GLN A 76 12.74 1.45 -7.87
C GLN A 76 11.53 2.41 -7.72
N ARG A 77 10.81 2.36 -6.55
CA ARG A 77 9.62 3.20 -6.28
C ARG A 77 9.51 3.70 -4.83
N GLN A 78 10.20 3.10 -3.87
CA GLN A 78 10.16 3.47 -2.46
C GLN A 78 11.33 4.40 -2.12
N ILE A 79 11.26 5.64 -2.61
CA ILE A 79 12.34 6.64 -2.63
C ILE A 79 12.73 7.20 -1.25
N LEU A 80 12.06 6.77 -0.19
CA LEU A 80 12.41 7.12 1.19
C LEU A 80 13.66 6.36 1.65
N TYR A 81 13.98 5.25 1.00
CA TYR A 81 15.04 4.31 1.35
C TYR A 81 16.18 4.31 0.34
N GLY A 82 17.34 3.81 0.78
CA GLY A 82 18.51 3.61 -0.05
C GLY A 82 19.13 2.22 0.12
N VAL A 83 20.10 1.88 -0.73
CA VAL A 83 20.76 0.57 -0.75
C VAL A 83 21.41 0.23 0.62
N SER A 84 21.96 1.22 1.33
CA SER A 84 22.58 1.03 2.64
C SER A 84 21.61 0.60 3.74
N GLN A 85 20.30 0.71 3.48
CA GLN A 85 19.24 0.37 4.44
C GLN A 85 18.57 -0.98 4.13
N LYS A 86 19.06 -1.73 3.13
CA LYS A 86 18.54 -3.05 2.77
C LYS A 86 18.54 -3.99 4.00
N GLY A 87 17.42 -4.63 4.25
CA GLY A 87 17.19 -5.53 5.39
C GLY A 87 16.83 -4.82 6.70
N GLN A 88 16.90 -3.49 6.78
CA GLN A 88 16.43 -2.75 7.95
C GLN A 88 14.90 -2.63 7.96
N PRO A 89 14.24 -2.53 9.14
CA PRO A 89 12.83 -2.20 9.22
C PRO A 89 12.54 -0.89 8.47
N LYS A 90 11.53 -0.90 7.61
CA LYS A 90 11.16 0.29 6.80
C LYS A 90 10.91 1.53 7.66
N LEU A 91 10.23 1.37 8.79
CA LEU A 91 9.89 2.51 9.64
C LEU A 91 11.10 3.15 10.31
N ASP A 92 12.11 2.37 10.70
CA ASP A 92 13.33 2.92 11.30
C ASP A 92 14.12 3.73 10.26
N ALA A 93 14.28 3.18 9.06
CA ALA A 93 14.91 3.87 7.93
C ALA A 93 14.11 5.14 7.52
N ALA A 94 12.77 5.07 7.50
CA ALA A 94 11.91 6.20 7.24
C ALA A 94 12.10 7.32 8.27
N LYS A 95 12.09 6.97 9.56
CA LYS A 95 12.26 7.94 10.66
C LYS A 95 13.59 8.69 10.54
N GLU A 96 14.68 7.98 10.33
CA GLU A 96 16.01 8.58 10.13
C GLU A 96 15.98 9.60 8.98
N ARG A 97 15.45 9.21 7.82
CA ARG A 97 15.37 10.06 6.64
C ARG A 97 14.49 11.28 6.86
N LEU A 98 13.32 11.12 7.47
CA LEU A 98 12.37 12.21 7.71
C LEU A 98 12.87 13.19 8.77
N GLN A 99 13.52 12.71 9.83
CA GLN A 99 14.14 13.57 10.84
C GLN A 99 15.35 14.36 10.29
N ASN A 100 16.13 13.74 9.40
CA ASN A 100 17.19 14.45 8.69
C ASN A 100 16.64 15.52 7.73
N LEU A 101 15.48 15.25 7.09
CA LEU A 101 14.78 16.22 6.25
C LEU A 101 14.21 17.38 7.08
N ASN A 102 13.55 17.06 8.19
CA ASN A 102 12.93 18.05 9.08
C ASN A 102 12.98 17.64 10.56
N PRO A 103 13.90 18.22 11.36
CA PRO A 103 14.06 17.88 12.77
C PRO A 103 12.97 18.49 13.68
N HIS A 104 12.08 19.36 13.16
CA HIS A 104 11.07 20.05 13.94
C HIS A 104 9.74 19.32 14.04
N ILE A 105 9.65 18.11 13.46
CA ILE A 105 8.43 17.29 13.46
C ILE A 105 8.60 16.05 14.32
N ASN A 106 7.48 15.50 14.75
CA ASN A 106 7.44 14.25 15.50
C ASN A 106 7.05 13.09 14.57
N ILE A 107 7.88 12.03 14.54
CA ILE A 107 7.60 10.80 13.79
C ILE A 107 7.25 9.68 14.78
N LYS A 108 6.00 9.20 14.74
CA LYS A 108 5.51 8.08 15.53
C LYS A 108 5.51 6.81 14.69
N LEU A 109 6.18 5.77 15.15
CA LEU A 109 6.25 4.47 14.45
C LEU A 109 5.29 3.48 15.08
N HIS A 110 4.52 2.81 14.23
CA HIS A 110 3.68 1.67 14.57
C HIS A 110 4.18 0.46 13.76
N SER A 111 5.21 -0.20 14.27
CA SER A 111 5.88 -1.36 13.63
C SER A 111 5.04 -2.63 13.80
N VAL A 112 3.84 -2.61 13.25
CA VAL A 112 2.84 -3.69 13.33
C VAL A 112 2.05 -3.78 12.03
N ALA A 113 1.50 -4.95 11.74
CA ALA A 113 0.46 -5.10 10.73
C ALA A 113 -0.78 -4.29 11.16
N PHE A 114 -1.37 -3.55 10.22
CA PHE A 114 -2.61 -2.82 10.48
C PHE A 114 -3.78 -3.78 10.35
N THR A 115 -4.43 -4.09 11.47
CA THR A 115 -5.46 -5.13 11.59
C THR A 115 -6.71 -4.61 12.27
N SER A 116 -7.82 -5.36 12.20
CA SER A 116 -9.06 -5.03 12.91
C SER A 116 -8.88 -4.91 14.42
N ALA A 117 -7.89 -5.62 14.99
CA ALA A 117 -7.62 -5.57 16.42
C ALA A 117 -6.94 -4.28 16.91
N ASN A 118 -6.22 -3.55 16.02
CA ASN A 118 -5.44 -2.38 16.42
C ASN A 118 -5.80 -1.08 15.70
N ALA A 119 -6.55 -1.16 14.60
CA ALA A 119 -6.79 0.00 13.71
C ALA A 119 -7.43 1.18 14.43
N LEU A 120 -8.50 0.96 15.20
CA LEU A 120 -9.21 2.04 15.92
C LEU A 120 -8.32 2.68 16.99
N ASP A 121 -7.53 1.88 17.71
CA ASP A 121 -6.61 2.38 18.74
C ASP A 121 -5.48 3.21 18.15
N ILE A 122 -5.00 2.86 16.96
CA ILE A 122 -3.97 3.64 16.26
C ILE A 122 -4.56 4.95 15.72
N ILE A 123 -5.70 4.88 15.00
CA ILE A 123 -6.29 6.03 14.32
C ILE A 123 -6.74 7.14 15.29
N LYS A 124 -7.20 6.79 16.48
CA LYS A 124 -7.77 7.78 17.43
C LYS A 124 -6.87 8.99 17.72
N ASP A 125 -5.55 8.80 17.66
CA ASP A 125 -4.56 9.84 17.96
C ASP A 125 -4.31 10.82 16.81
N TYR A 126 -4.92 10.60 15.64
CA TYR A 126 -4.67 11.36 14.41
C TYR A 126 -5.91 12.10 13.92
N ASP A 127 -5.70 13.15 13.15
CA ASP A 127 -6.77 13.98 12.56
C ASP A 127 -7.29 13.38 11.26
N MET A 128 -6.45 12.66 10.51
CA MET A 128 -6.76 12.04 9.23
C MET A 128 -5.84 10.86 8.97
N VAL A 129 -6.22 10.03 7.99
CA VAL A 129 -5.44 8.90 7.50
C VAL A 129 -5.12 9.10 6.02
N LEU A 130 -3.89 8.78 5.61
CA LEU A 130 -3.50 8.64 4.21
C LEU A 130 -3.30 7.15 3.91
N ASP A 131 -4.09 6.67 2.97
CA ASP A 131 -4.07 5.27 2.54
C ASP A 131 -2.93 5.09 1.51
N GLY A 132 -1.85 4.46 1.96
CA GLY A 132 -0.69 4.08 1.14
C GLY A 132 -0.64 2.57 0.87
N THR A 133 -1.75 1.86 1.06
CA THR A 133 -1.82 0.40 0.95
C THR A 133 -1.92 -0.09 -0.48
N ASP A 134 -1.45 -1.30 -0.73
CA ASP A 134 -1.41 -1.94 -2.04
C ASP A 134 -2.28 -3.21 -2.14
N ASN A 135 -3.09 -3.48 -1.10
CA ASN A 135 -3.97 -4.65 -1.05
C ASN A 135 -5.39 -4.29 -0.62
N PHE A 136 -6.36 -5.07 -1.06
CA PHE A 136 -7.78 -4.83 -0.80
C PHE A 136 -8.17 -4.98 0.68
N PRO A 137 -7.75 -6.03 1.42
CA PRO A 137 -8.12 -6.19 2.83
C PRO A 137 -7.77 -4.96 3.66
N THR A 138 -6.53 -4.50 3.59
CA THR A 138 -6.09 -3.32 4.35
C THR A 138 -6.81 -2.05 3.89
N ARG A 139 -7.11 -1.91 2.59
CA ARG A 139 -7.85 -0.76 2.05
C ARG A 139 -9.27 -0.67 2.59
N TYR A 140 -10.01 -1.79 2.62
CA TYR A 140 -11.35 -1.82 3.24
C TYR A 140 -11.28 -1.58 4.74
N LEU A 141 -10.29 -2.15 5.42
CA LEU A 141 -10.06 -1.89 6.85
C LEU A 141 -9.80 -0.41 7.13
N VAL A 142 -8.91 0.24 6.37
CA VAL A 142 -8.62 1.68 6.51
C VAL A 142 -9.91 2.50 6.32
N ASN A 143 -10.68 2.20 5.27
CA ASN A 143 -11.93 2.90 5.02
C ASN A 143 -12.90 2.77 6.19
N ASP A 144 -13.18 1.55 6.63
CA ASP A 144 -14.19 1.29 7.66
C ASP A 144 -13.75 1.86 9.01
N ALA A 145 -12.46 1.72 9.36
CA ALA A 145 -11.90 2.33 10.56
C ALA A 145 -11.97 3.87 10.54
N CYS A 146 -11.76 4.50 9.37
CA CYS A 146 -11.92 5.94 9.20
C CYS A 146 -13.39 6.37 9.37
N VAL A 147 -14.34 5.62 8.80
CA VAL A 147 -15.78 5.91 8.98
C VAL A 147 -16.16 5.81 10.44
N MET A 148 -15.82 4.71 11.13
CA MET A 148 -16.13 4.48 12.55
C MET A 148 -15.48 5.49 13.49
N SER A 149 -14.29 5.99 13.14
CA SER A 149 -13.58 7.02 13.91
C SER A 149 -13.95 8.45 13.53
N GLY A 150 -14.79 8.66 12.49
CA GLY A 150 -15.13 9.99 11.97
C GLY A 150 -13.91 10.72 11.39
N LYS A 151 -12.92 10.01 10.86
CA LYS A 151 -11.69 10.60 10.32
C LYS A 151 -11.70 10.58 8.79
N PRO A 152 -11.23 11.65 8.13
CA PRO A 152 -11.04 11.64 6.68
C PRO A 152 -10.00 10.60 6.26
N ASN A 153 -10.25 9.95 5.11
CA ASN A 153 -9.31 9.07 4.44
C ASN A 153 -8.87 9.72 3.12
N VAL A 154 -7.61 10.10 3.02
CA VAL A 154 -6.99 10.58 1.78
C VAL A 154 -6.49 9.36 1.00
N TYR A 155 -7.33 8.90 0.11
CA TYR A 155 -7.14 7.68 -0.67
C TYR A 155 -6.19 7.89 -1.85
N GLY A 156 -5.30 6.93 -2.06
CA GLY A 156 -4.51 6.76 -3.26
C GLY A 156 -4.41 5.30 -3.67
N SER A 157 -4.39 5.04 -4.96
CA SER A 157 -4.18 3.69 -5.51
C SER A 157 -3.44 3.77 -6.82
N ILE A 158 -2.68 2.72 -7.11
CA ILE A 158 -1.92 2.58 -8.35
C ILE A 158 -2.02 1.17 -8.88
N TYR A 159 -2.06 1.04 -10.21
CA TYR A 159 -1.99 -0.24 -10.88
C TYR A 159 -1.35 -0.05 -12.27
N ARG A 160 -0.24 -0.72 -12.54
CA ARG A 160 0.54 -0.60 -13.79
C ARG A 160 0.87 0.86 -14.13
N PHE A 161 0.05 1.51 -14.96
CA PHE A 161 0.18 2.91 -15.39
C PHE A 161 -0.96 3.79 -14.87
N ASP A 162 -1.94 3.20 -14.20
CA ASP A 162 -3.13 3.90 -13.72
C ASP A 162 -2.98 4.33 -12.27
N GLY A 163 -3.38 5.54 -11.96
CA GLY A 163 -3.43 6.11 -10.62
C GLY A 163 -4.80 6.63 -10.25
N GLN A 164 -5.10 6.61 -8.95
CA GLN A 164 -6.40 7.05 -8.42
C GLN A 164 -6.18 7.89 -7.16
N VAL A 165 -6.97 8.96 -7.00
CA VAL A 165 -6.98 9.79 -5.80
C VAL A 165 -8.39 10.25 -5.46
N SER A 166 -8.74 10.25 -4.18
CA SER A 166 -9.97 10.83 -3.63
C SER A 166 -9.80 11.20 -2.15
N VAL A 167 -10.75 11.95 -1.61
CA VAL A 167 -10.89 12.17 -0.17
C VAL A 167 -12.21 11.58 0.26
N PHE A 168 -12.15 10.49 1.00
CA PHE A 168 -13.31 9.78 1.52
C PHE A 168 -13.61 10.16 2.97
N ASN A 169 -14.86 9.97 3.38
CA ASN A 169 -15.32 10.16 4.76
C ASN A 169 -14.97 11.55 5.34
N HIS A 170 -15.08 12.58 4.53
CA HIS A 170 -14.94 13.96 4.98
C HIS A 170 -16.29 14.67 4.94
N GLU A 171 -16.75 15.19 6.10
CA GLU A 171 -18.09 15.76 6.27
C GLU A 171 -19.19 14.78 5.80
N ASP A 172 -20.05 15.22 4.87
CA ASP A 172 -21.13 14.42 4.27
C ASP A 172 -20.72 13.65 3.01
N GLY A 173 -19.42 13.61 2.70
CA GLY A 173 -18.87 12.94 1.53
C GLY A 173 -18.99 11.41 1.56
N PRO A 174 -18.81 10.75 0.39
CA PRO A 174 -18.84 9.30 0.29
C PRO A 174 -17.66 8.67 1.04
N CYS A 175 -17.80 7.38 1.40
CA CYS A 175 -16.69 6.52 1.78
C CYS A 175 -16.27 5.63 0.59
N TYR A 176 -15.20 4.88 0.73
CA TYR A 176 -14.71 3.97 -0.31
C TYR A 176 -15.76 2.91 -0.71
N ARG A 177 -16.54 2.41 0.26
CA ARG A 177 -17.62 1.44 -0.02
C ARG A 177 -18.82 2.02 -0.77
N CYS A 178 -19.01 3.33 -0.80
CA CYS A 178 -20.01 3.94 -1.68
C CYS A 178 -19.70 3.72 -3.16
N LEU A 179 -18.40 3.61 -3.51
CA LEU A 179 -17.93 3.36 -4.87
C LEU A 179 -17.69 1.87 -5.12
N TYR A 180 -17.09 1.19 -4.15
CA TYR A 180 -16.73 -0.24 -4.20
C TYR A 180 -17.36 -0.99 -3.02
N PRO A 181 -18.66 -1.37 -3.10
CA PRO A 181 -19.37 -2.03 -1.99
C PRO A 181 -18.73 -3.37 -1.57
N SER A 182 -18.17 -4.09 -2.54
CA SER A 182 -17.49 -5.38 -2.37
C SER A 182 -16.18 -5.44 -3.14
N PRO A 183 -15.21 -6.23 -2.65
CA PRO A 183 -13.95 -6.41 -3.37
C PRO A 183 -14.15 -7.15 -4.69
N PRO A 184 -13.22 -7.01 -5.64
CA PRO A 184 -13.21 -7.84 -6.83
C PRO A 184 -13.02 -9.32 -6.44
N PRO A 185 -13.53 -10.26 -7.26
CA PRO A 185 -13.26 -11.68 -7.04
C PRO A 185 -11.76 -11.97 -6.90
N PRO A 186 -11.36 -12.90 -6.01
CA PRO A 186 -9.96 -13.28 -5.85
C PRO A 186 -9.31 -13.66 -7.18
N GLY A 187 -8.11 -13.14 -7.43
CA GLY A 187 -7.34 -13.42 -8.64
C GLY A 187 -7.73 -12.61 -9.88
N LEU A 188 -8.82 -11.83 -9.85
CA LEU A 188 -9.22 -10.97 -10.97
C LEU A 188 -8.27 -9.77 -11.16
N VAL A 189 -7.80 -9.20 -10.07
CA VAL A 189 -6.85 -8.08 -10.08
C VAL A 189 -5.52 -8.58 -9.52
N PRO A 190 -4.48 -8.71 -10.37
CA PRO A 190 -3.15 -9.09 -9.90
C PRO A 190 -2.58 -8.05 -8.91
N SER A 191 -1.77 -8.51 -7.98
CA SER A 191 -1.01 -7.61 -7.10
C SER A 191 0.00 -6.77 -7.91
N CYS A 192 0.52 -5.68 -7.32
CA CYS A 192 1.60 -4.90 -7.94
C CYS A 192 2.87 -5.74 -8.18
N ALA A 193 3.07 -6.80 -7.41
CA ALA A 193 4.20 -7.71 -7.59
C ALA A 193 4.03 -8.61 -8.84
N GLU A 194 2.79 -8.94 -9.20
CA GLU A 194 2.46 -9.77 -10.37
C GLU A 194 2.22 -8.93 -11.61
N GLY A 195 1.49 -7.81 -11.47
CA GLY A 195 1.11 -6.93 -12.57
C GLY A 195 2.18 -5.93 -12.99
N GLY A 196 3.17 -5.68 -12.13
CA GLY A 196 4.15 -4.59 -12.29
C GLY A 196 3.56 -3.21 -11.98
N VAL A 197 4.43 -2.23 -11.82
CA VAL A 197 4.05 -0.82 -11.61
C VAL A 197 5.16 0.11 -12.11
N LEU A 198 4.78 1.15 -12.84
CA LEU A 198 5.72 2.20 -13.24
C LEU A 198 6.24 2.93 -12.00
N GLY A 199 7.56 2.93 -11.77
CA GLY A 199 8.16 3.38 -10.50
C GLY A 199 7.90 4.85 -10.14
N VAL A 200 7.70 5.73 -11.11
CA VAL A 200 7.35 7.14 -10.87
C VAL A 200 5.87 7.34 -10.50
N LEU A 201 5.00 6.41 -10.87
CA LEU A 201 3.55 6.54 -10.66
C LEU A 201 3.16 6.76 -9.20
N PRO A 202 3.65 5.96 -8.22
CA PRO A 202 3.36 6.23 -6.81
C PRO A 202 3.91 7.59 -6.34
N GLY A 203 4.98 8.11 -6.97
CA GLY A 203 5.46 9.46 -6.73
C GLY A 203 4.42 10.52 -7.08
N ILE A 204 3.82 10.42 -8.27
CA ILE A 204 2.78 11.35 -8.74
C ILE A 204 1.55 11.27 -7.82
N ILE A 205 1.02 10.07 -7.61
CA ILE A 205 -0.20 9.86 -6.83
C ILE A 205 0.01 10.22 -5.35
N GLY A 206 1.14 9.83 -4.75
CA GLY A 206 1.45 10.20 -3.36
C GLY A 206 1.66 11.70 -3.16
N CYS A 207 2.20 12.42 -4.15
CA CYS A 207 2.26 13.89 -4.12
C CYS A 207 0.85 14.52 -4.17
N LEU A 208 -0.07 13.94 -4.96
CA LEU A 208 -1.46 14.39 -4.98
C LEU A 208 -2.16 14.11 -3.64
N GLN A 209 -1.93 12.93 -3.02
CA GLN A 209 -2.41 12.65 -1.66
C GLN A 209 -1.86 13.66 -0.63
N ALA A 210 -0.57 13.95 -0.67
CA ALA A 210 0.04 14.94 0.23
C ALA A 210 -0.57 16.34 0.03
N ASN A 211 -0.83 16.74 -1.22
CA ASN A 211 -1.51 18.00 -1.54
C ASN A 211 -2.93 18.03 -0.96
N GLU A 212 -3.72 16.97 -1.12
CA GLU A 212 -5.07 16.91 -0.53
C GLU A 212 -5.03 16.98 1.01
N ALA A 213 -4.08 16.28 1.65
CA ALA A 213 -3.89 16.35 3.09
C ALA A 213 -3.54 17.77 3.56
N ILE A 214 -2.64 18.47 2.87
CA ILE A 214 -2.27 19.85 3.19
C ILE A 214 -3.49 20.77 3.03
N LYS A 215 -4.24 20.68 1.93
CA LYS A 215 -5.47 21.44 1.72
C LYS A 215 -6.50 21.19 2.82
N LEU A 216 -6.64 19.94 3.23
CA LEU A 216 -7.57 19.53 4.30
C LEU A 216 -7.16 20.14 5.65
N ILE A 217 -5.87 20.13 6.00
CA ILE A 217 -5.34 20.73 7.23
C ILE A 217 -5.57 22.25 7.23
N LEU A 218 -5.29 22.89 6.11
CA LEU A 218 -5.39 24.34 5.98
C LEU A 218 -6.85 24.83 5.88
N GLY A 219 -7.75 23.97 5.39
CA GLY A 219 -9.13 24.33 5.07
C GLY A 219 -9.23 25.23 3.84
N ILE A 220 -8.42 25.00 2.81
CA ILE A 220 -8.35 25.82 1.59
C ILE A 220 -8.59 24.99 0.32
N GLY A 221 -8.97 25.69 -0.74
CA GLY A 221 -9.17 25.10 -2.06
C GLY A 221 -10.35 24.13 -2.13
N ASN A 222 -10.47 23.44 -3.25
CA ASN A 222 -11.49 22.41 -3.49
C ASN A 222 -10.90 21.03 -3.25
N LEU A 223 -11.34 20.34 -2.21
CA LEU A 223 -10.93 18.98 -1.91
C LEU A 223 -11.49 17.99 -2.92
N MET A 224 -10.85 16.83 -3.02
CA MET A 224 -11.34 15.69 -3.80
C MET A 224 -12.53 14.95 -3.12
N LYS A 225 -13.24 15.61 -2.18
CA LYS A 225 -14.48 15.11 -1.58
C LYS A 225 -15.60 15.01 -2.61
N GLY A 226 -16.18 13.82 -2.77
CA GLY A 226 -17.22 13.57 -3.78
C GLY A 226 -16.69 13.58 -5.23
N ARG A 227 -15.38 13.55 -5.40
CA ARG A 227 -14.64 13.54 -6.65
C ARG A 227 -13.65 12.39 -6.65
N PHE A 228 -13.48 11.74 -7.78
CA PHE A 228 -12.56 10.63 -7.97
C PHE A 228 -11.69 10.91 -9.18
N LEU A 229 -10.41 11.12 -8.94
CA LEU A 229 -9.42 11.39 -9.97
C LEU A 229 -8.84 10.08 -10.48
N LEU A 230 -8.88 9.89 -11.78
CA LEU A 230 -8.16 8.85 -12.51
C LEU A 230 -6.99 9.51 -13.25
N PHE A 231 -5.83 8.92 -13.18
CA PHE A 231 -4.64 9.34 -13.90
C PHE A 231 -4.12 8.20 -14.76
N ASP A 232 -4.04 8.43 -16.06
CA ASP A 232 -3.38 7.55 -17.03
C ASP A 232 -1.97 8.10 -17.31
N ALA A 233 -0.94 7.37 -16.90
CA ALA A 233 0.44 7.81 -17.05
C ALA A 233 0.98 7.61 -18.48
N LEU A 234 0.33 6.79 -19.33
CA LEU A 234 0.72 6.63 -20.72
C LEU A 234 0.22 7.80 -21.56
N GLU A 235 -1.04 8.16 -21.39
CA GLU A 235 -1.66 9.26 -22.12
C GLU A 235 -1.47 10.63 -21.45
N MET A 236 -0.94 10.65 -20.21
CA MET A 236 -0.83 11.87 -19.38
C MET A 236 -2.17 12.56 -19.16
N GLU A 237 -3.23 11.78 -19.04
CA GLU A 237 -4.58 12.30 -18.88
C GLU A 237 -5.07 12.18 -17.43
N PHE A 238 -5.78 13.23 -16.99
CA PHE A 238 -6.51 13.25 -15.73
C PHE A 238 -8.00 13.28 -16.02
N THR A 239 -8.70 12.23 -15.64
CA THR A 239 -10.17 12.16 -15.72
C THR A 239 -10.77 12.26 -14.33
N GLU A 240 -11.74 13.17 -14.16
CA GLU A 240 -12.46 13.35 -12.92
C GLU A 240 -13.87 12.79 -13.01
N LEU A 241 -14.20 11.89 -12.08
CA LEU A 241 -15.55 11.37 -11.90
C LEU A 241 -16.19 11.97 -10.66
N LYS A 242 -17.48 12.28 -10.73
CA LYS A 242 -18.28 12.68 -9.56
C LYS A 242 -18.82 11.43 -8.88
N ILE A 243 -18.54 11.31 -7.59
CA ILE A 243 -19.04 10.22 -6.75
C ILE A 243 -19.95 10.79 -5.66
N LYS A 244 -21.00 10.06 -5.33
CA LYS A 244 -21.98 10.46 -4.32
C LYS A 244 -21.98 9.48 -3.15
N LYS A 245 -22.31 9.97 -1.97
CA LYS A 245 -22.61 9.12 -0.83
C LYS A 245 -23.82 8.26 -1.16
N ASP A 246 -23.68 6.96 -0.92
CA ASP A 246 -24.78 6.00 -1.07
C ASP A 246 -25.56 5.93 0.25
N PRO A 247 -26.86 6.30 0.26
CA PRO A 247 -27.72 6.17 1.45
C PRO A 247 -27.84 4.73 1.96
N GLN A 248 -27.62 3.73 1.10
CA GLN A 248 -27.68 2.31 1.44
C GLN A 248 -26.29 1.72 1.73
N CYS A 249 -25.24 2.53 1.77
CA CYS A 249 -23.89 2.05 2.07
C CYS A 249 -23.86 1.32 3.42
N VAL A 250 -23.32 0.11 3.40
CA VAL A 250 -23.30 -0.79 4.58
C VAL A 250 -22.49 -0.25 5.76
N VAL A 251 -21.63 0.77 5.57
CA VAL A 251 -20.77 1.35 6.61
C VAL A 251 -21.14 2.80 6.92
N CYS A 252 -21.34 3.64 5.91
CA CYS A 252 -21.59 5.08 6.11
C CYS A 252 -23.00 5.54 5.72
N GLY A 253 -23.90 4.62 5.31
CA GLY A 253 -25.26 4.93 4.91
C GLY A 253 -26.16 5.31 6.08
N GLU A 254 -27.46 5.47 5.81
CA GLU A 254 -28.47 5.84 6.82
C GLU A 254 -28.72 4.73 7.84
N ASN A 255 -28.61 3.46 7.41
CA ASN A 255 -28.81 2.27 8.25
C ASN A 255 -27.61 1.32 8.07
N PRO A 256 -26.44 1.63 8.64
CA PRO A 256 -25.24 0.82 8.45
C PRO A 256 -25.41 -0.57 9.09
N THR A 257 -25.00 -1.60 8.37
CA THR A 257 -25.01 -2.99 8.85
C THR A 257 -23.64 -3.46 9.33
N VAL A 258 -22.57 -2.78 8.89
CA VAL A 258 -21.18 -3.01 9.36
C VAL A 258 -20.86 -1.92 10.38
N THR A 259 -21.02 -2.23 11.66
CA THR A 259 -20.87 -1.30 12.78
C THR A 259 -19.59 -1.56 13.61
N GLU A 260 -18.88 -2.63 13.29
CA GLU A 260 -17.58 -3.00 13.87
C GLU A 260 -16.64 -3.48 12.78
N LEU A 261 -15.33 -3.48 13.07
CA LEU A 261 -14.35 -3.99 12.13
C LEU A 261 -14.48 -5.50 12.00
N ILE A 262 -14.44 -5.98 10.75
CA ILE A 262 -14.66 -7.39 10.39
C ILE A 262 -13.34 -8.09 10.07
N ASP A 263 -13.40 -9.36 9.71
CA ASP A 263 -12.28 -10.08 9.07
C ASP A 263 -12.20 -9.68 7.58
N TYR A 264 -11.27 -8.80 7.25
CA TYR A 264 -11.10 -8.28 5.90
C TYR A 264 -10.40 -9.25 4.95
N GLU A 265 -9.63 -10.19 5.45
CA GLU A 265 -9.03 -11.25 4.63
C GLU A 265 -10.14 -12.19 4.14
N GLN A 266 -10.98 -12.66 5.03
CA GLN A 266 -12.14 -13.46 4.69
C GLN A 266 -13.09 -12.68 3.75
N PHE A 267 -13.36 -11.41 4.06
CA PHE A 267 -14.23 -10.56 3.24
C PHE A 267 -13.73 -10.41 1.80
N CYS A 268 -12.41 -10.32 1.61
CA CYS A 268 -11.78 -10.25 0.29
C CYS A 268 -11.54 -11.63 -0.35
N GLY A 269 -12.02 -12.71 0.29
CA GLY A 269 -11.90 -14.07 -0.22
C GLY A 269 -10.46 -14.61 -0.19
N ILE A 270 -9.61 -14.02 0.65
CA ILE A 270 -8.30 -14.61 0.95
C ILE A 270 -8.58 -15.76 1.93
N PRO A 271 -8.28 -17.02 1.56
CA PRO A 271 -8.47 -18.12 2.47
C PRO A 271 -7.63 -17.87 3.71
N GLN A 272 -8.24 -17.91 4.89
CA GLN A 272 -7.47 -18.06 6.11
C GLN A 272 -6.60 -19.31 5.95
N ALA A 273 -5.40 -19.28 6.50
CA ALA A 273 -4.53 -20.43 6.59
C ALA A 273 -5.12 -21.48 7.57
N GLU A 274 -6.33 -21.96 7.31
CA GLU A 274 -6.62 -23.35 7.62
C GLU A 274 -5.65 -24.14 6.76
N GLU A 275 -4.98 -25.13 7.36
CA GLU A 275 -4.22 -26.13 6.65
C GLU A 275 -5.12 -26.73 5.55
N LYS A 276 -5.23 -26.02 4.41
CA LYS A 276 -5.68 -26.67 3.19
C LYS A 276 -4.58 -27.70 2.95
N LYS A 277 -4.87 -28.96 3.23
CA LYS A 277 -4.14 -30.05 2.59
C LYS A 277 -4.23 -29.71 1.10
N ASN A 278 -3.17 -29.11 0.59
CA ASN A 278 -3.01 -29.03 -0.85
C ASN A 278 -3.04 -30.46 -1.37
N ASP A 279 -3.62 -30.67 -2.53
CA ASP A 279 -3.57 -32.00 -3.19
C ASP A 279 -2.13 -32.32 -3.64
N PHE A 280 -1.15 -31.54 -3.24
CA PHE A 280 0.28 -31.71 -3.49
C PHE A 280 1.09 -31.38 -2.21
N ASP A 281 2.24 -32.01 -2.07
CA ASP A 281 3.16 -31.80 -0.95
C ASP A 281 4.01 -30.53 -1.18
N GLU A 282 4.36 -29.85 -0.09
CA GLU A 282 5.27 -28.71 -0.11
C GLU A 282 6.62 -29.13 0.48
N ILE A 283 7.71 -28.74 -0.19
CA ILE A 283 9.07 -28.97 0.27
C ILE A 283 9.82 -27.65 0.47
N THR A 284 10.77 -27.65 1.39
CA THR A 284 11.66 -26.51 1.63
C THR A 284 12.77 -26.44 0.59
N VAL A 285 13.42 -25.28 0.47
CA VAL A 285 14.60 -25.11 -0.39
C VAL A 285 15.79 -26.01 0.02
N PHE A 286 15.85 -26.42 1.29
CA PHE A 286 16.88 -27.35 1.78
C PHE A 286 16.58 -28.77 1.32
N GLU A 287 15.34 -29.22 1.43
CA GLU A 287 14.90 -30.53 0.92
C GLU A 287 15.05 -30.61 -0.60
N LEU A 288 14.69 -29.53 -1.34
CA LEU A 288 14.93 -29.49 -2.78
C LEU A 288 16.44 -29.63 -3.11
N LYS A 289 17.31 -28.98 -2.34
CA LYS A 289 18.74 -29.10 -2.53
C LYS A 289 19.20 -30.54 -2.32
N ASP A 290 18.76 -31.20 -1.24
CA ASP A 290 19.10 -32.59 -0.94
C ASP A 290 18.60 -33.55 -2.03
N ILE A 291 17.47 -33.26 -2.67
CA ILE A 291 16.93 -33.99 -3.81
C ILE A 291 17.84 -33.82 -5.04
N LEU A 292 18.21 -32.57 -5.37
CA LEU A 292 19.06 -32.24 -6.53
C LEU A 292 20.50 -32.78 -6.41
N ASP A 293 20.96 -33.02 -5.19
CA ASP A 293 22.31 -33.59 -4.93
C ASP A 293 22.32 -35.11 -5.16
N GLN A 294 21.19 -35.74 -5.51
CA GLN A 294 21.11 -37.18 -5.86
C GLN A 294 21.37 -37.40 -7.35
N ASP A 295 21.89 -38.58 -7.72
CA ASP A 295 22.17 -38.96 -9.12
C ASP A 295 20.91 -39.11 -9.99
N ASN A 296 19.75 -39.35 -9.36
CA ASN A 296 18.46 -39.51 -10.04
C ASN A 296 17.37 -38.76 -9.24
N TYR A 297 17.03 -37.58 -9.68
CA TYR A 297 16.00 -36.74 -9.05
C TYR A 297 14.81 -36.51 -10.00
N PRO A 298 13.61 -36.21 -9.46
CA PRO A 298 12.40 -35.95 -10.26
C PRO A 298 12.55 -34.73 -11.15
N VAL A 299 11.63 -34.55 -12.07
CA VAL A 299 11.60 -33.33 -12.91
C VAL A 299 11.33 -32.09 -12.05
N VAL A 300 12.25 -31.14 -12.09
CA VAL A 300 12.10 -29.88 -11.38
C VAL A 300 11.84 -28.75 -12.37
N ILE A 301 10.69 -28.08 -12.24
CA ILE A 301 10.23 -27.04 -13.17
C ILE A 301 10.31 -25.67 -12.51
N ASP A 302 11.01 -24.75 -13.16
CA ASP A 302 11.01 -23.32 -12.81
C ASP A 302 9.96 -22.58 -13.66
N VAL A 303 8.89 -22.12 -13.00
CA VAL A 303 7.76 -21.45 -13.68
C VAL A 303 7.86 -19.90 -13.64
N ARG A 304 9.04 -19.40 -13.37
CA ARG A 304 9.32 -17.94 -13.35
C ARG A 304 9.43 -17.37 -14.76
N GLU A 305 9.43 -16.06 -14.87
CA GLU A 305 9.68 -15.39 -16.14
C GLU A 305 11.18 -15.44 -16.52
N PRO A 306 11.55 -15.41 -17.83
CA PRO A 306 12.94 -15.53 -18.28
C PRO A 306 13.91 -14.58 -17.58
N PHE A 307 13.55 -13.31 -17.39
CA PHE A 307 14.40 -12.32 -16.72
C PHE A 307 14.72 -12.67 -15.26
N GLU A 308 13.87 -13.48 -14.59
CA GLU A 308 14.10 -13.88 -13.19
C GLU A 308 15.25 -14.91 -13.09
N LEU A 309 15.54 -15.63 -14.17
CA LEU A 309 16.66 -16.56 -14.24
C LEU A 309 17.99 -15.82 -14.35
N ASP A 310 17.99 -14.63 -15.02
CA ASP A 310 19.16 -13.77 -15.09
C ASP A 310 19.57 -13.19 -13.72
N ILE A 311 18.62 -13.12 -12.77
CA ILE A 311 18.87 -12.67 -11.39
C ILE A 311 19.49 -13.83 -10.58
N ALA A 312 18.86 -14.99 -10.62
CA ALA A 312 19.30 -16.20 -9.94
C ALA A 312 18.55 -17.40 -10.52
N GLN A 313 19.21 -18.56 -10.63
CA GLN A 313 18.58 -19.81 -11.07
C GLN A 313 19.06 -20.99 -10.23
N ILE A 314 18.22 -22.00 -10.12
CA ILE A 314 18.58 -23.29 -9.53
C ILE A 314 19.08 -24.19 -10.66
N GLY A 315 20.32 -24.71 -10.54
CA GLY A 315 20.88 -25.64 -11.53
C GLY A 315 20.09 -26.95 -11.58
N GLY A 316 19.98 -27.54 -12.77
CA GLY A 316 19.27 -28.83 -12.95
C GLY A 316 17.75 -28.71 -13.08
N THR A 317 17.21 -27.51 -13.22
CA THR A 317 15.78 -27.29 -13.42
C THR A 317 15.42 -27.07 -14.88
N THR A 318 14.21 -27.45 -15.28
CA THR A 318 13.63 -27.16 -16.60
C THR A 318 12.84 -25.86 -16.50
N HIS A 319 13.16 -24.88 -17.34
CA HIS A 319 12.44 -23.62 -17.33
C HIS A 319 11.25 -23.65 -18.28
N ILE A 320 10.05 -23.50 -17.71
CA ILE A 320 8.77 -23.37 -18.45
C ILE A 320 7.98 -22.26 -17.77
N PRO A 321 7.95 -21.04 -18.32
CA PRO A 321 7.19 -19.94 -17.73
C PRO A 321 5.73 -20.33 -17.50
N MET A 322 5.15 -19.87 -16.37
CA MET A 322 3.78 -20.23 -15.99
C MET A 322 2.77 -20.05 -17.13
N ARG A 323 2.90 -19.00 -17.94
CA ARG A 323 2.02 -18.69 -19.06
C ARG A 323 2.13 -19.68 -20.26
N GLU A 324 3.22 -20.44 -20.32
CA GLU A 324 3.50 -21.41 -21.39
C GLU A 324 3.19 -22.84 -20.96
N MET A 325 2.95 -23.05 -19.67
CA MET A 325 2.80 -24.38 -19.06
C MET A 325 1.68 -25.22 -19.70
N GLU A 326 0.56 -24.62 -20.09
CA GLU A 326 -0.55 -25.32 -20.77
C GLU A 326 -0.11 -26.01 -22.07
N ASN A 327 0.87 -25.42 -22.79
CA ASN A 327 1.38 -25.98 -24.03
C ASN A 327 2.31 -27.20 -23.81
N HIS A 328 2.82 -27.36 -22.61
CA HIS A 328 3.78 -28.41 -22.21
C HIS A 328 3.15 -29.55 -21.41
N LEU A 329 1.86 -29.51 -21.10
CA LEU A 329 1.19 -30.53 -20.30
C LEU A 329 1.33 -31.96 -20.87
N SER A 330 1.35 -32.06 -22.22
CA SER A 330 1.51 -33.36 -22.90
C SER A 330 2.91 -33.98 -22.79
N GLU A 331 3.89 -33.27 -22.28
CA GLU A 331 5.26 -33.75 -22.07
C GLU A 331 5.41 -34.50 -20.78
N PHE A 332 4.43 -34.45 -19.86
CA PHE A 332 4.43 -35.09 -18.56
C PHE A 332 3.46 -36.26 -18.52
N ASN A 333 3.84 -37.33 -17.79
CA ASN A 333 2.98 -38.48 -17.58
C ASN A 333 2.35 -38.39 -16.19
N THR A 334 1.17 -38.98 -16.05
CA THR A 334 0.41 -39.03 -14.77
C THR A 334 1.12 -39.73 -13.61
N ASN A 335 2.22 -40.45 -13.89
CA ASN A 335 3.02 -41.14 -12.87
C ASN A 335 4.36 -40.43 -12.59
N ASP A 336 4.64 -39.30 -13.26
CA ASP A 336 5.88 -38.56 -13.04
C ASP A 336 5.78 -37.80 -11.72
N GLU A 337 6.82 -37.87 -10.91
CA GLU A 337 7.00 -37.03 -9.77
C GLU A 337 7.58 -35.70 -10.27
N ILE A 338 6.85 -34.58 -10.06
CA ILE A 338 7.21 -33.27 -10.58
C ILE A 338 7.30 -32.30 -9.41
N ILE A 339 8.41 -31.59 -9.31
CA ILE A 339 8.61 -30.51 -8.36
C ILE A 339 8.49 -29.17 -9.12
N VAL A 340 7.62 -28.29 -8.68
CA VAL A 340 7.44 -26.98 -9.31
C VAL A 340 7.90 -25.89 -8.35
N HIS A 341 8.74 -24.98 -8.81
CA HIS A 341 9.15 -23.84 -7.99
C HIS A 341 8.96 -22.50 -8.67
N CYS A 342 8.82 -21.46 -7.85
CA CYS A 342 8.82 -20.06 -8.27
C CYS A 342 9.48 -19.19 -7.18
N LYS A 343 9.29 -17.87 -7.21
CA LYS A 343 9.89 -16.97 -6.22
C LYS A 343 9.28 -17.09 -4.82
N SER A 344 7.95 -17.28 -4.71
CA SER A 344 7.20 -17.15 -3.44
C SER A 344 6.10 -18.21 -3.24
N GLY A 345 6.09 -19.28 -4.02
CA GLY A 345 5.11 -20.36 -3.92
C GLY A 345 3.81 -20.16 -4.70
N GLY A 346 3.36 -18.92 -4.92
CA GLY A 346 2.03 -18.65 -5.51
C GLY A 346 1.86 -19.14 -6.96
N ARG A 347 2.85 -18.93 -7.83
CA ARG A 347 2.82 -19.44 -9.22
C ARG A 347 2.96 -20.95 -9.29
N SER A 348 3.89 -21.51 -8.50
CA SER A 348 4.11 -22.96 -8.44
C SER A 348 2.87 -23.69 -7.94
N ALA A 349 2.20 -23.21 -6.89
CA ALA A 349 0.95 -23.78 -6.40
C ALA A 349 -0.18 -23.78 -7.45
N LYS A 350 -0.26 -22.74 -8.31
CA LYS A 350 -1.23 -22.73 -9.42
C LYS A 350 -0.90 -23.81 -10.45
N ILE A 351 0.38 -24.02 -10.75
CA ILE A 351 0.80 -25.01 -11.72
C ILE A 351 0.67 -26.45 -11.15
N CYS A 352 0.97 -26.68 -9.88
CA CYS A 352 0.72 -27.99 -9.25
C CYS A 352 -0.77 -28.41 -9.30
N LYS A 353 -1.70 -27.45 -9.30
CA LYS A 353 -3.13 -27.73 -9.47
C LYS A 353 -3.54 -27.96 -10.92
N LEU A 354 -2.74 -27.53 -11.87
CA LEU A 354 -2.97 -27.71 -13.30
C LEU A 354 -2.44 -29.07 -13.78
N LEU A 355 -1.30 -29.53 -13.20
CA LEU A 355 -0.69 -30.85 -13.43
C LEU A 355 -1.49 -31.95 -12.76
#